data_242e91de9a0c3e3675c4b070e1fa1b97
#
_entry.id   242e91de9a0c3e3675c4b070e1fa1b97
#
_cell.length_a   1.000
_cell.length_b   1.000
_cell.length_c   1.000
_cell.angle_alpha   90.00
_cell.angle_beta   90.00
_cell.angle_gamma   90.00
#
_symmetry.space_group_name_H-M   'P 1'
#
loop_
_entity.id
_entity.type
_entity.pdbx_description
1 polymer ?
#
loop_
_entity_poly.entity_id
_entity_poly.type
_entity_poly.pdbx_seq_one_letter_code
_entity_poly.pdbx_strand_id
1 'polypeptide(L)'
;QPGDSSLYASRYLRLNNISSQPESHWEIKDIQVRLVGVPDSTKAYIMKLKDKSMASNVELTDKGIVKAINTTSTEKESLPDYKLEKPQSHENARKYMTEDILMAGSSAKMAELTAREIYNIRDSKNTILRGQAETMPKDGASLQLVIDQLNKQEKALMQAFTGTTDRTDKVFTILVEPGSDTQEQVAARFSTQLGVLPTNNLAGDPIYVSIRNTSTLPIPEEDKKKKKADGAIYNVPGKGNVTVTYQGKKLFNDEMAFTQFGYTEVLVDGLFDKKVNTRVIFNSTTGGILKIDKD
;
A
#
# COMPACT_ATOMS: atom_id res chain seq x y z
N GLN A 1 -34.72 -0.83 16.26
CA GLN A 1 -34.19 0.54 16.19
C GLN A 1 -32.73 0.50 16.65
N PRO A 2 -31.79 1.22 16.01
CA PRO A 2 -30.36 1.16 16.35
C PRO A 2 -30.02 1.51 17.81
N GLY A 3 -30.82 2.35 18.45
CA GLY A 3 -30.61 2.77 19.84
C GLY A 3 -30.85 1.70 20.90
N ASP A 4 -31.68 0.71 20.58
CA ASP A 4 -32.05 -0.33 21.56
C ASP A 4 -30.97 -1.40 21.72
N SER A 5 -30.20 -1.67 20.66
CA SER A 5 -29.18 -2.73 20.67
C SER A 5 -28.04 -2.42 21.64
N SER A 6 -27.61 -1.18 21.77
CA SER A 6 -26.52 -0.81 22.70
C SER A 6 -26.96 -0.90 24.16
N LEU A 7 -28.23 -0.54 24.46
CA LEU A 7 -28.81 -0.68 25.78
C LEU A 7 -28.90 -2.14 26.21
N TYR A 8 -29.35 -3.00 25.31
CA TYR A 8 -29.43 -4.43 25.57
C TYR A 8 -28.07 -5.11 25.64
N ALA A 9 -27.09 -4.64 24.86
CA ALA A 9 -25.70 -5.11 24.96
C ALA A 9 -25.12 -4.86 26.35
N SER A 10 -25.35 -3.69 26.93
CA SER A 10 -24.93 -3.37 28.29
C SER A 10 -25.70 -4.17 29.34
N ARG A 11 -26.99 -4.28 29.20
CA ARG A 11 -27.87 -4.93 30.17
C ARG A 11 -27.69 -6.44 30.25
N TYR A 12 -27.62 -7.14 29.12
CA TYR A 12 -27.60 -8.57 29.06
C TYR A 12 -26.23 -9.19 28.86
N LEU A 13 -25.31 -8.50 28.18
CA LEU A 13 -23.95 -8.97 27.88
C LEU A 13 -22.86 -8.19 28.61
N ARG A 14 -23.23 -7.17 29.37
CA ARG A 14 -22.30 -6.27 30.10
C ARG A 14 -21.22 -5.65 29.19
N LEU A 15 -21.58 -5.39 27.95
CA LEU A 15 -20.72 -4.70 27.01
C LEU A 15 -20.92 -3.19 27.11
N ASN A 16 -19.81 -2.46 27.22
CA ASN A 16 -19.78 -1.00 27.28
C ASN A 16 -19.22 -0.44 25.97
N ASN A 17 -19.43 0.87 25.75
CA ASN A 17 -18.88 1.58 24.59
C ASN A 17 -19.37 1.07 23.23
N ILE A 18 -20.58 0.53 23.15
CA ILE A 18 -21.24 0.18 21.89
C ILE A 18 -21.94 1.43 21.37
N SER A 19 -21.61 1.84 20.14
CA SER A 19 -22.29 2.97 19.50
C SER A 19 -23.75 2.62 19.22
N SER A 20 -24.65 3.52 19.58
CA SER A 20 -26.09 3.40 19.30
C SER A 20 -26.47 3.92 17.91
N GLN A 21 -25.54 4.56 17.21
CA GLN A 21 -25.74 5.13 15.88
C GLN A 21 -24.75 4.54 14.88
N PRO A 22 -25.16 4.38 13.63
CA PRO A 22 -24.22 4.07 12.57
C PRO A 22 -23.16 5.16 12.48
N GLU A 23 -21.90 4.76 12.50
CA GLU A 23 -20.76 5.65 12.33
C GLU A 23 -19.95 5.22 11.11
N SER A 24 -19.48 6.19 10.36
CA SER A 24 -18.57 5.96 9.24
C SER A 24 -17.42 6.94 9.33
N HIS A 25 -16.20 6.44 9.23
CA HIS A 25 -15.02 7.27 9.21
C HIS A 25 -13.93 6.65 8.31
N TRP A 26 -13.00 7.50 7.91
CA TRP A 26 -11.83 7.14 7.15
C TRP A 26 -10.58 7.15 8.02
N GLU A 27 -9.65 6.30 7.69
CA GLU A 27 -8.38 6.16 8.37
C GLU A 27 -7.28 5.94 7.34
N ILE A 28 -6.14 6.60 7.54
CA ILE A 28 -4.94 6.32 6.74
C ILE A 28 -4.31 5.05 7.31
N LYS A 29 -4.38 3.97 6.54
CA LYS A 29 -3.86 2.67 6.94
C LYS A 29 -2.37 2.55 6.66
N ASP A 30 -1.92 3.00 5.50
CA ASP A 30 -0.53 2.94 5.08
C ASP A 30 -0.23 3.99 4.01
N ILE A 31 1.02 4.42 3.97
CA ILE A 31 1.58 5.27 2.92
C ILE A 31 2.84 4.61 2.37
N GLN A 32 2.88 4.45 1.06
CA GLN A 32 4.08 4.03 0.34
C GLN A 32 4.52 5.14 -0.59
N VAL A 33 5.83 5.36 -0.65
CA VAL A 33 6.46 6.33 -1.53
C VAL A 33 7.48 5.62 -2.39
N ARG A 34 7.47 5.92 -3.67
CA ARG A 34 8.42 5.36 -4.62
C ARG A 34 8.72 6.32 -5.74
N LEU A 35 9.81 6.07 -6.40
CA LEU A 35 10.22 6.80 -7.59
C LEU A 35 9.52 6.24 -8.83
N VAL A 36 9.15 7.14 -9.71
CA VAL A 36 8.63 6.82 -11.04
C VAL A 36 9.46 7.56 -12.07
N GLY A 37 9.92 6.85 -13.08
CA GLY A 37 10.62 7.45 -14.21
C GLY A 37 9.64 8.20 -15.12
N VAL A 38 9.86 9.50 -15.31
CA VAL A 38 9.14 10.31 -16.28
C VAL A 38 10.14 10.81 -17.32
N PRO A 39 9.91 10.55 -18.61
CA PRO A 39 10.81 11.03 -19.65
C PRO A 39 10.82 12.57 -19.69
N ASP A 40 12.03 13.13 -19.71
CA ASP A 40 12.22 14.56 -19.89
C ASP A 40 12.27 14.87 -21.39
N SER A 41 11.20 15.44 -21.93
CA SER A 41 11.11 15.79 -23.35
C SER A 41 12.12 16.84 -23.80
N THR A 42 12.69 17.61 -22.87
CA THR A 42 13.72 18.60 -23.16
C THR A 42 15.11 17.97 -23.34
N LYS A 43 15.28 16.72 -22.93
CA LYS A 43 16.54 15.96 -22.97
C LYS A 43 16.42 14.72 -23.88
N ALA A 44 15.75 14.87 -25.01
CA ALA A 44 15.70 13.83 -26.03
C ALA A 44 17.00 13.85 -26.86
N TYR A 45 17.62 12.67 -27.01
CA TYR A 45 18.84 12.50 -27.75
C TYR A 45 18.65 11.52 -28.91
N ILE A 46 19.38 11.79 -30.01
CA ILE A 46 19.45 10.85 -31.13
C ILE A 46 20.70 10.00 -30.93
N MET A 47 20.50 8.69 -30.78
CA MET A 47 21.59 7.73 -30.71
C MET A 47 21.97 7.29 -32.14
N LYS A 48 23.18 7.62 -32.56
CA LYS A 48 23.74 7.12 -33.82
C LYS A 48 24.68 5.99 -33.54
N LEU A 49 24.39 4.83 -34.10
CA LEU A 49 25.26 3.67 -34.03
C LEU A 49 26.31 3.76 -35.14
N LYS A 50 27.60 3.72 -34.77
CA LYS A 50 28.70 3.73 -35.72
C LYS A 50 28.98 2.28 -36.19
N ASP A 51 29.33 2.11 -37.48
CA ASP A 51 29.60 0.80 -38.08
C ASP A 51 30.71 -0.02 -37.38
N LYS A 52 31.53 0.63 -36.60
CA LYS A 52 32.64 0.03 -35.84
C LYS A 52 32.25 -0.28 -34.38
N SER A 53 31.02 0.03 -33.97
CA SER A 53 30.54 -0.19 -32.61
C SER A 53 29.77 -1.52 -32.50
N MET A 54 29.93 -2.20 -31.39
CA MET A 54 29.12 -3.36 -31.03
C MET A 54 27.81 -3.00 -30.32
N ALA A 55 27.49 -1.73 -30.16
CA ALA A 55 26.19 -1.28 -29.60
C ALA A 55 25.08 -1.44 -30.65
N SER A 56 24.72 -2.66 -30.99
CA SER A 56 23.79 -2.99 -32.06
C SER A 56 22.33 -3.09 -31.60
N ASN A 57 22.06 -3.18 -30.30
CA ASN A 57 20.73 -3.37 -29.76
C ASN A 57 20.52 -2.50 -28.52
N VAL A 58 19.50 -1.65 -28.59
CA VAL A 58 19.08 -0.77 -27.48
C VAL A 58 17.64 -1.07 -27.15
N GLU A 59 17.38 -1.50 -25.92
CA GLU A 59 16.04 -1.72 -25.40
C GLU A 59 15.52 -0.45 -24.73
N LEU A 60 14.30 -0.07 -25.07
CA LEU A 60 13.61 1.09 -24.49
C LEU A 60 12.35 0.67 -23.73
N THR A 61 11.95 1.49 -22.75
CA THR A 61 10.64 1.38 -22.15
C THR A 61 9.56 1.85 -23.14
N ASP A 62 8.28 1.58 -22.84
CA ASP A 62 7.15 2.08 -23.62
C ASP A 62 7.14 3.61 -23.73
N LYS A 63 7.74 4.30 -22.77
CA LYS A 63 7.87 5.78 -22.75
C LYS A 63 9.15 6.30 -23.44
N GLY A 64 9.97 5.40 -23.99
CA GLY A 64 11.21 5.78 -24.69
C GLY A 64 12.44 5.97 -23.78
N ILE A 65 12.41 5.52 -22.54
CA ILE A 65 13.56 5.54 -21.61
C ILE A 65 14.44 4.32 -21.89
N VAL A 66 15.76 4.52 -21.93
CA VAL A 66 16.73 3.43 -22.17
C VAL A 66 16.74 2.45 -21.00
N LYS A 67 16.53 1.18 -21.28
CA LYS A 67 16.60 0.06 -20.32
C LYS A 67 17.91 -0.69 -20.36
N ALA A 68 18.38 -1.00 -21.55
CA ALA A 68 19.57 -1.83 -21.74
C ALA A 68 20.24 -1.59 -23.10
N ILE A 69 21.54 -1.86 -23.17
CA ILE A 69 22.32 -1.89 -24.41
C ILE A 69 22.96 -3.28 -24.52
N ASN A 70 22.80 -3.93 -25.66
CA ASN A 70 23.28 -5.28 -25.99
C ASN A 70 22.77 -6.40 -25.06
N THR A 71 21.72 -6.16 -24.30
CA THR A 71 21.08 -7.16 -23.45
C THR A 71 19.61 -6.77 -23.20
N THR A 72 18.87 -7.66 -22.53
CA THR A 72 17.50 -7.42 -22.13
C THR A 72 17.44 -7.21 -20.63
N SER A 73 16.73 -6.15 -20.18
CA SER A 73 16.50 -5.91 -18.76
C SER A 73 15.31 -6.71 -18.28
N THR A 74 15.49 -7.46 -17.20
CA THR A 74 14.40 -8.16 -16.49
C THR A 74 13.77 -7.32 -15.39
N GLU A 75 14.27 -6.10 -15.16
CA GLU A 75 13.65 -5.19 -14.21
C GLU A 75 12.23 -4.84 -14.64
N LYS A 76 11.33 -5.08 -13.74
CA LYS A 76 9.95 -4.59 -13.85
C LYS A 76 9.81 -3.38 -12.95
N GLU A 77 9.21 -2.32 -13.46
CA GLU A 77 8.64 -1.29 -12.60
C GLU A 77 7.56 -1.96 -11.76
N SER A 78 7.94 -2.47 -10.60
CA SER A 78 6.96 -3.03 -9.69
C SER A 78 6.26 -1.89 -8.96
N LEU A 79 5.05 -1.61 -9.37
CA LEU A 79 4.11 -0.91 -8.52
C LEU A 79 3.82 -1.86 -7.34
N PRO A 80 4.10 -1.48 -6.09
CA PRO A 80 3.66 -2.31 -4.99
C PRO A 80 2.14 -2.38 -5.04
N ASP A 81 1.64 -3.56 -5.35
CA ASP A 81 0.21 -3.83 -5.25
C ASP A 81 -0.17 -3.95 -3.78
N TYR A 82 -0.96 -3.01 -3.31
CA TYR A 82 -1.68 -3.22 -2.06
C TYR A 82 -2.65 -4.38 -2.27
N LYS A 83 -2.51 -5.41 -1.49
CA LYS A 83 -3.55 -6.44 -1.38
C LYS A 83 -4.70 -5.83 -0.59
N LEU A 84 -5.74 -5.44 -1.30
CA LEU A 84 -6.96 -4.98 -0.68
C LEU A 84 -7.62 -6.17 0.02
N GLU A 85 -7.94 -6.01 1.29
CA GLU A 85 -8.71 -7.00 2.02
C GLU A 85 -10.12 -7.11 1.43
N LYS A 86 -10.57 -8.34 1.20
CA LYS A 86 -11.94 -8.55 0.76
C LYS A 86 -12.90 -8.10 1.86
N PRO A 87 -14.03 -7.46 1.52
CA PRO A 87 -15.05 -7.14 2.50
C PRO A 87 -15.44 -8.40 3.29
N GLN A 88 -15.50 -8.28 4.60
CA GLN A 88 -15.96 -9.39 5.42
C GLN A 88 -17.44 -9.63 5.15
N SER A 89 -17.79 -10.87 4.84
CA SER A 89 -19.20 -11.27 4.81
C SER A 89 -19.70 -11.44 6.24
N HIS A 90 -20.81 -10.79 6.57
CA HIS A 90 -21.46 -10.95 7.85
C HIS A 90 -22.58 -11.98 7.72
N GLU A 91 -22.58 -12.92 8.64
CA GLU A 91 -23.70 -13.89 8.69
C GLU A 91 -24.92 -13.24 9.33
N ASN A 92 -26.10 -13.58 8.81
CA ASN A 92 -27.34 -13.12 9.39
C ASN A 92 -27.57 -13.81 10.75
N ALA A 93 -27.65 -13.02 11.82
CA ALA A 93 -27.89 -13.53 13.17
C ALA A 93 -29.16 -14.37 13.28
N ARG A 94 -30.22 -14.06 12.52
CA ARG A 94 -31.48 -14.78 12.51
C ARG A 94 -31.34 -16.27 12.15
N LYS A 95 -30.33 -16.59 11.33
CA LYS A 95 -30.04 -17.97 10.93
C LYS A 95 -29.72 -18.88 12.14
N TYR A 96 -29.19 -18.32 13.21
CA TYR A 96 -28.79 -19.03 14.42
C TYR A 96 -29.70 -18.77 15.61
N MET A 97 -30.79 -18.04 15.42
CA MET A 97 -31.79 -17.81 16.46
C MET A 97 -32.71 -19.02 16.57
N THR A 98 -32.98 -19.43 17.80
CA THR A 98 -33.94 -20.51 18.12
C THR A 98 -35.39 -20.04 17.87
N GLU A 99 -36.32 -20.98 17.82
CA GLU A 99 -37.74 -20.68 17.67
C GLU A 99 -38.22 -19.72 18.79
N ASP A 100 -37.83 -19.99 20.03
CA ASP A 100 -38.16 -19.14 21.18
C ASP A 100 -37.71 -17.69 21.01
N ILE A 101 -36.52 -17.47 20.46
CA ILE A 101 -36.00 -16.12 20.16
C ILE A 101 -36.85 -15.45 19.08
N LEU A 102 -37.13 -16.16 18.00
CA LEU A 102 -37.88 -15.62 16.85
C LEU A 102 -39.36 -15.33 17.19
N MET A 103 -39.93 -16.06 18.14
CA MET A 103 -41.30 -15.88 18.60
C MET A 103 -41.44 -14.93 19.81
N ALA A 104 -40.38 -14.32 20.28
CA ALA A 104 -40.41 -13.42 21.42
C ALA A 104 -41.38 -12.25 21.19
N GLY A 105 -42.19 -11.95 22.19
CA GLY A 105 -43.27 -10.96 22.10
C GLY A 105 -42.79 -9.51 22.23
N SER A 106 -41.50 -9.28 22.52
CA SER A 106 -40.94 -7.95 22.66
C SER A 106 -39.43 -7.95 22.28
N SER A 107 -38.91 -6.79 21.95
CA SER A 107 -37.46 -6.60 21.69
C SER A 107 -36.64 -6.94 22.93
N ALA A 108 -37.08 -6.56 24.11
CA ALA A 108 -36.40 -6.89 25.36
C ALA A 108 -36.32 -8.39 25.61
N LYS A 109 -37.43 -9.10 25.38
CA LYS A 109 -37.46 -10.58 25.53
C LYS A 109 -36.58 -11.25 24.47
N MET A 110 -36.63 -10.79 23.24
CA MET A 110 -35.77 -11.31 22.17
C MET A 110 -34.29 -11.13 22.50
N ALA A 111 -33.91 -9.95 23.04
CA ALA A 111 -32.54 -9.67 23.45
C ALA A 111 -32.10 -10.57 24.62
N GLU A 112 -32.95 -10.74 25.64
CA GLU A 112 -32.70 -11.66 26.76
C GLU A 112 -32.44 -13.09 26.29
N LEU A 113 -33.31 -13.63 25.44
CA LEU A 113 -33.18 -14.99 24.92
C LEU A 113 -31.97 -15.16 23.99
N THR A 114 -31.67 -14.16 23.20
CA THR A 114 -30.46 -14.15 22.35
C THR A 114 -29.20 -14.16 23.19
N ALA A 115 -29.11 -13.33 24.24
CA ALA A 115 -28.00 -13.34 25.18
C ALA A 115 -27.85 -14.71 25.88
N ARG A 116 -28.96 -15.31 26.29
CA ARG A 116 -28.96 -16.66 26.88
C ARG A 116 -28.38 -17.69 25.91
N GLU A 117 -28.76 -17.65 24.65
CA GLU A 117 -28.21 -18.53 23.62
C GLU A 117 -26.69 -18.34 23.42
N ILE A 118 -26.21 -17.12 23.47
CA ILE A 118 -24.76 -16.82 23.42
C ILE A 118 -24.06 -17.52 24.59
N TYR A 119 -24.57 -17.41 25.80
CA TYR A 119 -23.99 -18.08 26.98
C TYR A 119 -24.08 -19.60 26.87
N ASN A 120 -25.17 -20.16 26.32
CA ASN A 120 -25.28 -21.58 26.06
C ASN A 120 -24.22 -22.08 25.07
N ILE A 121 -23.94 -21.32 24.02
CA ILE A 121 -22.88 -21.63 23.05
C ILE A 121 -21.51 -21.60 23.72
N ARG A 122 -21.24 -20.61 24.57
CA ARG A 122 -19.99 -20.52 25.34
C ARG A 122 -19.82 -21.70 26.29
N ASP A 123 -20.86 -22.11 26.98
CA ASP A 123 -20.85 -23.25 27.87
C ASP A 123 -20.60 -24.56 27.12
N SER A 124 -21.25 -24.74 25.97
CA SER A 124 -21.02 -25.89 25.09
C SER A 124 -19.58 -25.97 24.60
N LYS A 125 -19.05 -24.86 24.18
CA LYS A 125 -17.66 -24.71 23.73
C LYS A 125 -16.67 -25.05 24.85
N ASN A 126 -16.88 -24.53 26.06
CA ASN A 126 -16.05 -24.81 27.22
C ASN A 126 -16.13 -26.31 27.64
N THR A 127 -17.31 -26.90 27.59
CA THR A 127 -17.50 -28.31 27.87
C THR A 127 -16.71 -29.19 26.90
N ILE A 128 -16.76 -28.89 25.61
CA ILE A 128 -16.01 -29.62 24.59
C ILE A 128 -14.48 -29.43 24.79
N LEU A 129 -14.02 -28.21 25.02
CA LEU A 129 -12.59 -27.91 25.24
C LEU A 129 -12.03 -28.59 26.48
N ARG A 130 -12.86 -28.83 27.50
CA ARG A 130 -12.47 -29.56 28.72
C ARG A 130 -12.58 -31.08 28.58
N GLY A 131 -13.05 -31.59 27.47
CA GLY A 131 -13.27 -33.02 27.26
C GLY A 131 -14.45 -33.60 28.05
N GLN A 132 -15.41 -32.75 28.45
CA GLN A 132 -16.53 -33.12 29.34
C GLN A 132 -17.86 -33.27 28.61
N ALA A 133 -17.88 -33.15 27.27
CA ALA A 133 -19.08 -33.36 26.50
C ALA A 133 -19.49 -34.83 26.48
N GLU A 134 -20.81 -35.11 26.49
CA GLU A 134 -21.34 -36.48 26.41
C GLU A 134 -20.88 -37.19 25.14
N THR A 135 -20.81 -36.48 24.06
CA THR A 135 -20.29 -36.97 22.79
C THR A 135 -19.13 -36.08 22.33
N MET A 136 -17.93 -36.63 22.34
CA MET A 136 -16.72 -35.92 21.89
C MET A 136 -16.44 -36.24 20.43
N PRO A 137 -15.92 -35.22 19.63
CA PRO A 137 -15.41 -35.48 18.30
C PRO A 137 -14.27 -36.50 18.33
N LYS A 138 -14.22 -37.38 17.32
CA LYS A 138 -13.28 -38.52 17.28
C LYS A 138 -11.83 -38.14 16.99
N ASP A 139 -11.59 -37.00 16.36
CA ASP A 139 -10.26 -36.54 15.98
C ASP A 139 -10.14 -35.01 16.08
N GLY A 140 -8.92 -34.50 15.94
CA GLY A 140 -8.64 -33.09 16.05
C GLY A 140 -9.27 -32.24 14.95
N ALA A 141 -9.42 -32.74 13.74
CA ALA A 141 -10.06 -32.04 12.63
C ALA A 141 -11.55 -31.87 12.86
N SER A 142 -12.24 -32.93 13.35
CA SER A 142 -13.66 -32.87 13.72
C SER A 142 -13.89 -31.93 14.90
N LEU A 143 -13.01 -31.96 15.90
CA LEU A 143 -13.05 -31.03 17.03
C LEU A 143 -12.92 -29.57 16.57
N GLN A 144 -11.96 -29.25 15.69
CA GLN A 144 -11.79 -27.92 15.16
C GLN A 144 -13.01 -27.45 14.38
N LEU A 145 -13.62 -28.33 13.58
CA LEU A 145 -14.84 -28.03 12.82
C LEU A 145 -16.00 -27.63 13.73
N VAL A 146 -16.20 -28.38 14.83
CA VAL A 146 -17.25 -28.07 15.80
C VAL A 146 -17.00 -26.75 16.51
N ILE A 147 -15.78 -26.51 16.97
CA ILE A 147 -15.40 -25.25 17.62
C ILE A 147 -15.54 -24.06 16.67
N ASP A 148 -15.13 -24.20 15.42
CA ASP A 148 -15.27 -23.14 14.41
C ASP A 148 -16.75 -22.82 14.15
N GLN A 149 -17.59 -23.82 14.07
CA GLN A 149 -19.03 -23.64 13.90
C GLN A 149 -19.66 -22.92 15.09
N LEU A 150 -19.33 -23.32 16.33
CA LEU A 150 -19.80 -22.64 17.54
C LEU A 150 -19.31 -21.18 17.61
N ASN A 151 -18.06 -20.92 17.25
CA ASN A 151 -17.52 -19.56 17.18
C ASN A 151 -18.27 -18.70 16.16
N LYS A 152 -18.63 -19.27 15.02
CA LYS A 152 -19.38 -18.60 13.95
C LYS A 152 -20.78 -18.22 14.41
N GLN A 153 -21.48 -19.14 15.10
CA GLN A 153 -22.79 -18.89 15.67
C GLN A 153 -22.74 -17.80 16.75
N GLU A 154 -21.81 -17.92 17.69
CA GLU A 154 -21.59 -16.92 18.74
C GLU A 154 -21.35 -15.52 18.15
N LYS A 155 -20.46 -15.41 17.19
CA LYS A 155 -20.15 -14.15 16.51
C LYS A 155 -21.37 -13.54 15.82
N ALA A 156 -22.16 -14.35 15.12
CA ALA A 156 -23.35 -13.88 14.44
C ALA A 156 -24.40 -13.36 15.42
N LEU A 157 -24.64 -14.06 16.53
CA LEU A 157 -25.57 -13.61 17.57
C LEU A 157 -25.07 -12.39 18.32
N MET A 158 -23.76 -12.29 18.58
CA MET A 158 -23.13 -11.10 19.18
C MET A 158 -23.35 -9.84 18.32
N GLN A 159 -23.29 -9.97 17.01
CA GLN A 159 -23.49 -8.86 16.07
C GLN A 159 -24.91 -8.26 16.13
N ALA A 160 -25.90 -9.03 16.60
CA ALA A 160 -27.25 -8.50 16.88
C ALA A 160 -27.24 -7.41 17.97
N PHE A 161 -26.26 -7.46 18.88
CA PHE A 161 -26.08 -6.49 19.95
C PHE A 161 -25.06 -5.38 19.59
N THR A 162 -23.95 -5.76 18.99
CA THR A 162 -22.81 -4.86 18.74
C THR A 162 -22.89 -4.18 17.39
N GLY A 163 -23.73 -4.67 16.48
CA GLY A 163 -23.72 -4.31 15.09
C GLY A 163 -22.53 -4.92 14.35
N THR A 164 -22.41 -4.58 13.09
CA THR A 164 -21.32 -5.02 12.21
C THR A 164 -20.44 -3.86 11.85
N THR A 165 -19.14 -4.12 11.68
CA THR A 165 -18.19 -3.15 11.14
C THR A 165 -17.76 -3.64 9.76
N ASP A 166 -18.11 -2.83 8.74
CA ASP A 166 -17.66 -3.06 7.39
C ASP A 166 -16.42 -2.21 7.11
N ARG A 167 -15.39 -2.84 6.54
CA ARG A 167 -14.19 -2.14 6.10
C ARG A 167 -14.06 -2.23 4.60
N THR A 168 -13.78 -1.10 3.98
CA THR A 168 -13.48 -1.01 2.56
C THR A 168 -12.17 -0.27 2.41
N ASP A 169 -11.17 -0.93 1.82
CA ASP A 169 -9.89 -0.32 1.53
C ASP A 169 -9.94 0.36 0.17
N LYS A 170 -9.40 1.57 0.09
CA LYS A 170 -9.20 2.30 -1.16
C LYS A 170 -7.75 2.73 -1.27
N VAL A 171 -7.20 2.67 -2.47
CA VAL A 171 -5.86 3.13 -2.79
C VAL A 171 -5.96 4.38 -3.65
N PHE A 172 -5.27 5.44 -3.23
CA PHE A 172 -5.12 6.68 -3.98
C PHE A 172 -3.67 6.85 -4.37
N THR A 173 -3.43 7.13 -5.64
CA THR A 173 -2.09 7.40 -6.15
C THR A 173 -1.96 8.89 -6.43
N ILE A 174 -0.95 9.51 -5.84
CA ILE A 174 -0.68 10.94 -5.98
C ILE A 174 0.73 11.09 -6.55
N LEU A 175 0.83 11.77 -7.69
CA LEU A 175 2.11 12.08 -8.30
C LEU A 175 2.62 13.42 -7.76
N VAL A 176 3.83 13.42 -7.22
CA VAL A 176 4.54 14.62 -6.81
C VAL A 176 5.80 14.76 -7.66
N GLU A 177 5.93 15.88 -8.35
CA GLU A 177 7.11 16.21 -9.11
C GLU A 177 8.03 17.11 -8.26
N PRO A 178 9.20 16.61 -7.85
CA PRO A 178 10.10 17.40 -7.03
C PRO A 178 10.79 18.50 -7.85
N GLY A 179 10.89 19.70 -7.26
CA GLY A 179 11.77 20.73 -7.75
C GLY A 179 13.23 20.49 -7.32
N SER A 180 14.04 21.54 -7.36
CA SER A 180 15.46 21.48 -6.94
C SER A 180 15.61 21.20 -5.44
N ASP A 181 14.71 21.70 -4.64
CA ASP A 181 14.58 21.44 -3.20
C ASP A 181 13.15 21.79 -2.78
N THR A 182 12.34 20.78 -2.60
CA THR A 182 10.92 20.96 -2.29
C THR A 182 10.72 20.95 -0.77
N GLN A 183 10.60 22.14 -0.21
CA GLN A 183 10.14 22.30 1.16
C GLN A 183 8.62 22.10 1.17
N GLU A 184 8.07 21.74 2.29
CA GLU A 184 6.66 21.38 2.52
C GLU A 184 5.67 21.76 1.41
N GLN A 185 5.27 20.77 0.64
CA GLN A 185 4.24 20.87 -0.39
C GLN A 185 3.02 20.05 0.05
N VAL A 186 1.82 20.59 -0.15
CA VAL A 186 0.59 19.83 0.07
C VAL A 186 0.41 18.85 -1.10
N ALA A 187 0.55 17.56 -0.80
CA ALA A 187 0.34 16.51 -1.80
C ALA A 187 -1.14 16.16 -1.97
N ALA A 188 -1.87 16.11 -0.87
CA ALA A 188 -3.32 15.88 -0.80
C ALA A 188 -3.84 16.38 0.54
N ARG A 189 -5.14 16.26 0.75
CA ARG A 189 -5.77 16.51 2.04
C ARG A 189 -6.52 15.27 2.50
N PHE A 190 -6.69 15.15 3.78
CA PHE A 190 -7.39 14.02 4.38
C PHE A 190 -8.34 14.50 5.48
N SER A 191 -9.52 13.89 5.50
CA SER A 191 -10.52 14.07 6.54
C SER A 191 -10.99 12.70 7.03
N THR A 192 -11.13 12.53 8.33
CA THR A 192 -11.70 11.31 8.91
C THR A 192 -13.15 11.07 8.48
N GLN A 193 -13.86 12.11 8.10
CA GLN A 193 -15.24 12.02 7.63
C GLN A 193 -15.36 11.83 6.11
N LEU A 194 -14.48 12.47 5.33
CA LEU A 194 -14.58 12.52 3.88
C LEU A 194 -13.51 11.72 3.14
N GLY A 195 -12.46 11.27 3.82
CA GLY A 195 -11.35 10.53 3.23
C GLY A 195 -10.33 11.44 2.55
N VAL A 196 -9.70 10.93 1.48
CA VAL A 196 -8.72 11.68 0.70
C VAL A 196 -9.40 12.74 -0.16
N LEU A 197 -8.89 13.96 -0.08
CA LEU A 197 -9.44 15.14 -0.73
C LEU A 197 -8.39 15.81 -1.61
N PRO A 198 -8.80 16.55 -2.65
CA PRO A 198 -7.89 17.37 -3.45
C PRO A 198 -7.20 18.44 -2.60
N THR A 199 -6.06 18.92 -3.06
CA THR A 199 -5.22 19.91 -2.35
C THR A 199 -5.95 21.23 -2.03
N ASN A 200 -6.95 21.59 -2.83
CA ASN A 200 -7.73 22.82 -2.68
C ASN A 200 -8.98 22.67 -1.81
N ASN A 201 -9.29 21.46 -1.33
CA ASN A 201 -10.46 21.23 -0.48
C ASN A 201 -10.09 21.39 0.99
N LEU A 202 -10.43 22.54 1.59
CA LEU A 202 -10.10 22.90 2.96
C LEU A 202 -10.88 22.13 4.03
N ALA A 203 -11.81 21.26 3.64
CA ALA A 203 -12.50 20.37 4.59
C ALA A 203 -11.60 19.28 5.16
N GLY A 204 -10.44 19.01 4.53
CA GLY A 204 -9.42 18.09 5.01
C GLY A 204 -8.13 18.80 5.42
N ASP A 205 -7.44 18.19 6.39
CA ASP A 205 -6.12 18.65 6.78
C ASP A 205 -5.06 18.23 5.75
N PRO A 206 -4.01 19.03 5.57
CA PRO A 206 -3.01 18.75 4.55
C PRO A 206 -2.13 17.55 4.88
N ILE A 207 -1.86 16.75 3.87
CA ILE A 207 -0.76 15.78 3.86
C ILE A 207 0.42 16.47 3.17
N TYR A 208 1.47 16.75 3.92
CA TYR A 208 2.65 17.42 3.43
C TYR A 208 3.69 16.43 2.93
N VAL A 209 4.34 16.78 1.83
CA VAL A 209 5.54 16.12 1.33
C VAL A 209 6.68 17.12 1.32
N SER A 210 7.79 16.76 1.93
CA SER A 210 9.05 17.49 1.88
C SER A 210 10.11 16.62 1.21
N ILE A 211 10.82 17.18 0.26
CA ILE A 211 11.96 16.53 -0.41
C ILE A 211 13.16 17.43 -0.26
N ARG A 212 14.14 16.98 0.49
CA ARG A 212 15.37 17.73 0.74
C ARG A 212 16.55 17.06 0.05
N ASN A 213 17.33 17.84 -0.69
CA ASN A 213 18.56 17.36 -1.29
C ASN A 213 19.60 17.05 -0.20
N THR A 214 20.00 15.78 -0.13
CA THR A 214 21.01 15.26 0.81
C THR A 214 22.27 14.79 0.09
N SER A 215 22.43 15.11 -1.19
CA SER A 215 23.61 14.75 -1.97
C SER A 215 24.86 15.36 -1.38
N THR A 216 25.89 14.52 -1.19
CA THR A 216 27.19 14.94 -0.70
C THR A 216 28.25 14.99 -1.79
N LEU A 217 27.97 14.39 -2.95
CA LEU A 217 28.90 14.39 -4.08
C LEU A 217 28.85 15.73 -4.82
N PRO A 218 30.00 16.36 -5.10
CA PRO A 218 30.02 17.57 -5.87
C PRO A 218 29.55 17.30 -7.29
N ILE A 219 28.73 18.21 -7.85
CA ILE A 219 28.36 18.18 -9.25
C ILE A 219 29.59 18.59 -10.04
N PRO A 220 30.07 17.78 -11.03
CA PRO A 220 31.20 18.17 -11.85
C PRO A 220 30.92 19.49 -12.59
N GLU A 221 31.89 20.41 -12.61
CA GLU A 221 31.78 21.60 -13.43
C GLU A 221 31.71 21.20 -14.91
N GLU A 222 30.76 21.80 -15.65
CA GLU A 222 30.75 21.65 -17.11
C GLU A 222 32.04 22.22 -17.68
N ASP A 223 32.95 21.36 -18.11
CA ASP A 223 34.16 21.77 -18.80
C ASP A 223 33.79 22.21 -20.23
N LYS A 224 33.57 23.51 -20.41
CA LYS A 224 33.24 24.14 -21.72
C LYS A 224 34.26 23.86 -22.80
N LYS A 225 35.47 23.36 -22.45
CA LYS A 225 36.56 23.04 -23.36
C LYS A 225 36.61 21.57 -23.79
N LYS A 226 35.90 20.67 -23.12
CA LYS A 226 35.77 19.27 -23.57
C LYS A 226 34.86 19.24 -24.78
N LYS A 227 35.39 18.76 -25.93
CA LYS A 227 34.56 18.33 -27.05
C LYS A 227 33.50 17.41 -26.51
N LYS A 228 32.24 17.61 -26.94
CA LYS A 228 31.15 16.67 -26.61
C LYS A 228 31.65 15.26 -26.89
N ALA A 229 31.85 14.45 -25.85
CA ALA A 229 32.24 13.08 -26.01
C ALA A 229 31.10 12.35 -26.75
N ASP A 230 31.42 11.60 -27.79
CA ASP A 230 30.46 10.76 -28.48
C ASP A 230 30.11 9.58 -27.56
N GLY A 231 28.82 9.32 -27.37
CA GLY A 231 28.36 8.21 -26.57
C GLY A 231 26.94 8.40 -26.02
N ALA A 232 26.44 7.39 -25.32
CA ALA A 232 25.12 7.45 -24.67
C ALA A 232 25.19 8.29 -23.40
N ILE A 233 24.23 9.18 -23.24
CA ILE A 233 24.09 10.00 -22.03
C ILE A 233 23.25 9.27 -21.01
N TYR A 234 23.72 9.20 -19.77
CA TYR A 234 23.00 8.61 -18.67
C TYR A 234 23.02 9.51 -17.43
N ASN A 235 22.12 9.26 -16.51
CA ASN A 235 22.00 10.03 -15.28
C ASN A 235 22.83 9.41 -14.15
N VAL A 236 23.48 10.25 -13.36
CA VAL A 236 24.02 9.90 -12.06
C VAL A 236 23.13 10.57 -11.04
N PRO A 237 22.20 9.84 -10.41
CA PRO A 237 21.23 10.43 -9.49
C PRO A 237 21.91 10.89 -8.21
N GLY A 238 21.42 11.98 -7.65
CA GLY A 238 21.76 12.41 -6.31
C GLY A 238 20.83 11.77 -5.29
N LYS A 239 21.03 12.10 -4.02
CA LYS A 239 20.22 11.61 -2.91
C LYS A 239 19.30 12.70 -2.37
N GLY A 240 18.12 12.30 -1.95
CA GLY A 240 17.17 13.19 -1.29
C GLY A 240 16.43 12.49 -0.17
N ASN A 241 16.13 13.21 0.87
CA ASN A 241 15.28 12.73 1.96
C ASN A 241 13.83 13.10 1.70
N VAL A 242 12.95 12.12 1.69
CA VAL A 242 11.51 12.29 1.51
C VAL A 242 10.81 12.11 2.83
N THR A 243 10.02 13.09 3.24
CA THR A 243 9.21 13.05 4.45
C THR A 243 7.77 13.34 4.11
N VAL A 244 6.86 12.48 4.57
CA VAL A 244 5.41 12.68 4.49
C VAL A 244 4.86 12.87 5.89
N THR A 245 4.14 13.97 6.11
CA THR A 245 3.57 14.30 7.42
C THR A 245 2.07 14.57 7.32
N TYR A 246 1.36 14.22 8.37
CA TYR A 246 -0.04 14.53 8.56
C TYR A 246 -0.28 14.88 10.03
N GLN A 247 -0.86 16.03 10.29
CA GLN A 247 -1.10 16.54 11.64
C GLN A 247 0.15 16.51 12.54
N GLY A 248 1.30 16.90 12.00
CA GLY A 248 2.57 16.90 12.74
C GLY A 248 3.23 15.53 12.93
N LYS A 249 2.58 14.45 12.51
CA LYS A 249 3.11 13.09 12.61
C LYS A 249 3.78 12.69 11.30
N LYS A 250 5.00 12.15 11.39
CA LYS A 250 5.69 11.55 10.23
C LYS A 250 5.07 10.20 9.90
N LEU A 251 4.51 10.09 8.69
CA LEU A 251 3.95 8.86 8.15
C LEU A 251 4.96 8.09 7.30
N PHE A 252 5.92 8.80 6.73
CA PHE A 252 6.99 8.23 5.93
C PHE A 252 8.24 9.11 6.06
N ASN A 253 9.41 8.50 6.11
CA ASN A 253 10.68 9.19 6.05
C ASN A 253 11.75 8.22 5.55
N ASP A 254 12.29 8.49 4.37
CA ASP A 254 13.37 7.68 3.80
C ASP A 254 14.22 8.48 2.82
N GLU A 255 15.43 8.00 2.60
CA GLU A 255 16.35 8.54 1.59
C GLU A 255 16.15 7.79 0.28
N MET A 256 16.03 8.53 -0.81
CA MET A 256 15.78 8.02 -2.15
C MET A 256 16.71 8.66 -3.16
N ALA A 257 16.91 8.00 -4.29
CA ALA A 257 17.70 8.51 -5.38
C ALA A 257 16.88 9.44 -6.29
N PHE A 258 17.35 10.66 -6.52
CA PHE A 258 16.70 11.64 -7.37
C PHE A 258 17.61 12.09 -8.51
N THR A 259 17.14 11.94 -9.73
CA THR A 259 17.82 12.43 -10.92
C THR A 259 18.01 13.95 -10.88
N GLN A 260 17.04 14.67 -10.33
CA GLN A 260 17.06 16.13 -10.19
C GLN A 260 18.18 16.65 -9.28
N PHE A 261 18.70 15.81 -8.39
CA PHE A 261 19.79 16.15 -7.46
C PHE A 261 21.15 15.65 -7.91
N GLY A 262 21.21 15.05 -9.08
CA GLY A 262 22.42 14.53 -9.68
C GLY A 262 22.88 15.30 -10.92
N TYR A 263 23.59 14.60 -11.77
CA TYR A 263 24.14 15.14 -13.01
C TYR A 263 24.09 14.07 -14.12
N THR A 264 24.48 14.44 -15.33
CA THR A 264 24.58 13.52 -16.46
C THR A 264 26.04 13.22 -16.78
N GLU A 265 26.31 12.01 -17.23
CA GLU A 265 27.60 11.52 -17.71
C GLU A 265 27.44 10.91 -19.08
N VAL A 266 28.55 10.71 -19.77
CA VAL A 266 28.60 10.08 -21.10
C VAL A 266 29.22 8.71 -21.00
N LEU A 267 28.48 7.70 -21.48
CA LEU A 267 29.00 6.36 -21.67
C LEU A 267 29.74 6.34 -23.01
N VAL A 268 31.09 6.37 -22.95
CA VAL A 268 31.92 6.54 -24.13
C VAL A 268 31.84 5.39 -25.12
N ASP A 269 31.91 5.69 -26.42
CA ASP A 269 31.87 4.71 -27.51
C ASP A 269 32.94 3.61 -27.40
N GLY A 270 34.11 3.91 -26.82
CA GLY A 270 35.19 2.94 -26.64
C GLY A 270 34.84 1.73 -25.79
N LEU A 271 33.79 1.80 -24.98
CA LEU A 271 33.25 0.66 -24.23
C LEU A 271 32.59 -0.38 -25.15
N PHE A 272 32.12 0.02 -26.32
CA PHE A 272 31.43 -0.82 -27.29
C PHE A 272 32.33 -1.17 -28.48
N ASP A 273 33.64 -1.33 -28.27
CA ASP A 273 34.59 -1.75 -29.28
C ASP A 273 34.23 -3.18 -29.78
N LYS A 274 34.48 -3.45 -31.07
CA LYS A 274 34.24 -4.77 -31.71
C LYS A 274 34.93 -5.95 -31.01
N LYS A 275 35.98 -5.68 -30.25
CA LYS A 275 36.75 -6.70 -29.55
C LYS A 275 36.17 -7.11 -28.20
N VAL A 276 35.20 -6.36 -27.68
CA VAL A 276 34.62 -6.56 -26.35
C VAL A 276 33.12 -6.48 -26.44
N ASN A 277 32.42 -7.53 -26.00
CA ASN A 277 30.96 -7.51 -25.90
C ASN A 277 30.56 -6.84 -24.58
N THR A 278 30.24 -5.56 -24.64
CA THR A 278 29.81 -4.78 -23.46
C THR A 278 28.30 -4.75 -23.40
N ARG A 279 27.75 -5.16 -22.24
CA ARG A 279 26.31 -5.12 -21.93
C ARG A 279 26.06 -4.14 -20.79
N VAL A 280 25.07 -3.30 -20.93
CA VAL A 280 24.72 -2.28 -19.94
C VAL A 280 23.23 -2.36 -19.60
N ILE A 281 22.92 -2.37 -18.32
CA ILE A 281 21.55 -2.29 -17.80
C ILE A 281 21.39 -0.97 -17.04
N PHE A 282 20.31 -0.26 -17.35
CA PHE A 282 19.98 1.02 -16.73
C PHE A 282 18.81 0.89 -15.77
N ASN A 283 18.80 1.74 -14.77
CA ASN A 283 17.62 1.95 -13.94
C ASN A 283 16.62 2.83 -14.70
N SER A 284 15.46 2.29 -15.05
CA SER A 284 14.44 3.00 -15.82
C SER A 284 13.74 4.13 -15.04
N THR A 285 13.86 4.16 -13.70
CA THR A 285 13.30 5.23 -12.88
C THR A 285 14.23 6.42 -12.73
N THR A 286 15.54 6.20 -12.67
CA THR A 286 16.55 7.27 -12.50
C THR A 286 17.36 7.56 -13.74
N GLY A 287 17.42 6.62 -14.72
CA GLY A 287 18.32 6.69 -15.86
C GLY A 287 19.79 6.42 -15.51
N GLY A 288 20.08 5.96 -14.30
CA GLY A 288 21.41 5.57 -13.87
C GLY A 288 21.82 4.19 -14.35
N ILE A 289 23.11 3.87 -14.27
CA ILE A 289 23.63 2.57 -14.60
C ILE A 289 23.44 1.62 -13.41
N LEU A 290 22.83 0.46 -13.67
CA LEU A 290 22.73 -0.63 -12.69
C LEU A 290 23.89 -1.61 -12.81
N LYS A 291 24.26 -1.99 -14.04
CA LYS A 291 25.25 -3.00 -14.28
C LYS A 291 25.95 -2.82 -15.63
N ILE A 292 27.26 -3.04 -15.66
CA ILE A 292 28.07 -3.11 -16.87
C ILE A 292 28.80 -4.47 -16.84
N ASP A 293 28.58 -5.29 -17.85
CA ASP A 293 29.29 -6.54 -18.07
C ASP A 293 30.12 -6.48 -19.35
N LYS A 294 31.34 -7.01 -19.28
CA LYS A 294 32.26 -7.15 -20.42
C LYS A 294 32.70 -8.61 -20.54
N ASP A 295 32.59 -9.15 -21.72
CA ASP A 295 33.15 -10.46 -22.08
C ASP A 295 34.43 -10.32 -22.86
#